data_ceade25aebdc3b8830f233f79a0ef80f
#
_entry.id   ceade25aebdc3b8830f233f79a0ef80f
#
_cell.length_a   1.000
_cell.length_b   1.000
_cell.length_c   1.000
_cell.angle_alpha   90.00
_cell.angle_beta   90.00
_cell.angle_gamma   90.00
#
_symmetry.space_group_name_H-M   'P 1'
#
loop_
_entity.id
_entity.type
_entity.pdbx_description
1 polymer ?
#
loop_
_entity_poly.entity_id
_entity_poly.type
_entity_poly.pdbx_seq_one_letter_code
_entity_poly.pdbx_strand_id
1 'polypeptide(L)'
;MSLAFPVSASNWTRLTEAGNTTFYFDKLSIHRAGDLRNVWEMHDLKIPRADGTASISGWREYDCKNERVRSLKEYTHTRNMASGKATDTLGGKPAGWTKINHGTAGWAYLKLLC
;
A
#
# COMPACT_ATOMS: atom_id res chain seq x y z
N MET A 1 -19.56 -12.70 1.63
CA MET A 1 -19.00 -12.45 1.41
C MET A 1 -18.04 -12.00 1.47
N SER A 2 -17.67 -11.88 1.34
CA SER A 2 -16.81 -11.58 1.44
C SER A 2 -16.23 -10.79 1.08
N LEU A 3 -16.30 -10.20 1.28
CA LEU A 3 -15.64 -9.48 0.84
C LEU A 3 -14.63 -9.31 0.56
N ALA A 4 -15.06 -9.61 0.56
CA ALA A 4 -13.82 -10.02 0.03
C ALA A 4 -12.77 -8.96 0.00
N PHE A 5 -11.60 -9.35 0.25
CA PHE A 5 -10.53 -8.40 0.13
C PHE A 5 -10.02 -8.39 -1.28
N PRO A 6 -10.05 -7.25 -1.96
CA PRO A 6 -9.45 -7.13 -3.27
C PRO A 6 -8.01 -7.61 -3.26
N VAL A 7 -7.34 -7.45 -2.13
CA VAL A 7 -5.93 -7.79 -2.01
C VAL A 7 -5.62 -9.25 -2.27
N SER A 8 -6.54 -10.16 -1.92
CA SER A 8 -6.25 -11.58 -2.03
C SER A 8 -6.28 -12.09 -3.46
N ALA A 9 -6.98 -11.39 -4.33
CA ALA A 9 -7.15 -11.82 -5.72
C ALA A 9 -6.30 -11.00 -6.64
N SER A 10 -5.36 -10.35 -6.12
CA SER A 10 -4.78 -9.24 -6.78
C SER A 10 -3.89 -9.54 -7.93
N ASN A 11 -3.87 -8.60 -8.81
CA ASN A 11 -2.94 -8.52 -9.90
C ASN A 11 -1.88 -7.50 -9.51
N TRP A 12 -0.96 -7.92 -8.68
CA TRP A 12 0.10 -7.04 -8.20
C TRP A 12 1.09 -6.74 -9.30
N THR A 13 1.28 -5.47 -9.59
CA THR A 13 2.28 -4.98 -10.53
C THR A 13 3.44 -4.39 -9.74
N ARG A 14 4.65 -4.83 -10.04
CA ARG A 14 5.83 -4.31 -9.35
C ARG A 14 6.08 -2.87 -9.77
N LEU A 15 6.34 -2.01 -8.80
CA LEU A 15 6.69 -0.61 -9.03
C LEU A 15 8.18 -0.36 -8.82
N THR A 16 8.69 -0.66 -7.64
CA THR A 16 10.06 -0.35 -7.27
C THR A 16 10.50 -1.21 -6.10
N GLU A 17 11.77 -1.10 -5.77
CA GLU A 17 12.36 -1.82 -4.66
C GLU A 17 13.23 -0.85 -3.89
N ALA A 18 13.20 -0.92 -2.56
CA ALA A 18 14.04 -0.11 -1.70
C ALA A 18 14.37 -0.92 -0.45
N GLY A 19 15.67 -1.13 -0.19
CA GLY A 19 16.13 -1.91 0.96
C GLY A 19 15.55 -3.32 0.97
N ASN A 20 14.89 -3.67 2.06
CA ASN A 20 14.29 -5.00 2.27
C ASN A 20 12.92 -5.15 1.60
N THR A 21 12.41 -4.13 0.93
CA THR A 21 11.02 -4.10 0.50
C THR A 21 10.89 -3.97 -1.01
N THR A 22 10.02 -4.79 -1.61
CA THR A 22 9.58 -4.63 -2.98
C THR A 22 8.16 -4.08 -2.96
N PHE A 23 7.90 -3.02 -3.72
CA PHE A 23 6.66 -2.29 -3.70
C PHE A 23 5.83 -2.60 -4.93
N TYR A 24 4.56 -2.90 -4.71
CA TYR A 24 3.61 -3.28 -5.75
C TYR A 24 2.35 -2.43 -5.66
N PHE A 25 1.59 -2.41 -6.74
CA PHE A 25 0.26 -1.80 -6.75
C PHE A 25 -0.68 -2.62 -7.61
N ASP A 26 -1.99 -2.47 -7.36
CA ASP A 26 -3.04 -3.07 -8.18
C ASP A 26 -3.57 -1.96 -9.10
N LYS A 27 -3.20 -2.00 -10.38
CA LYS A 27 -3.57 -0.95 -11.31
C LYS A 27 -5.07 -0.87 -11.57
N LEU A 28 -5.80 -1.95 -11.35
CA LEU A 28 -7.25 -1.94 -11.51
C LEU A 28 -7.96 -1.25 -10.35
N SER A 29 -7.25 -1.00 -9.24
CA SER A 29 -7.83 -0.37 -8.07
C SER A 29 -7.67 1.15 -8.08
N ILE A 30 -6.99 1.72 -9.05
CA ILE A 30 -6.72 3.15 -9.07
C ILE A 30 -8.01 3.93 -9.23
N HIS A 31 -8.24 4.86 -8.30
CA HIS A 31 -9.40 5.75 -8.30
C HIS A 31 -8.95 7.19 -8.28
N ARG A 32 -9.60 8.04 -9.07
CA ARG A 32 -9.24 9.45 -9.19
C ARG A 32 -10.42 10.33 -8.80
N ALA A 33 -10.15 11.32 -7.95
CA ALA A 33 -11.15 12.30 -7.54
C ALA A 33 -10.44 13.64 -7.31
N GLY A 34 -10.53 14.55 -8.28
CA GLY A 34 -9.82 15.82 -8.21
C GLY A 34 -8.30 15.59 -8.12
N ASP A 35 -7.68 16.18 -7.11
CA ASP A 35 -6.24 16.04 -6.89
C ASP A 35 -5.91 14.78 -6.08
N LEU A 36 -6.89 13.97 -5.74
CA LEU A 36 -6.68 12.76 -4.94
C LEU A 36 -6.62 11.52 -5.80
N ARG A 37 -5.80 10.55 -5.38
CA ARG A 37 -5.67 9.25 -6.01
C ARG A 37 -5.72 8.18 -4.93
N ASN A 38 -6.47 7.12 -5.17
CA ASN A 38 -6.51 5.98 -4.27
C ASN A 38 -6.00 4.75 -5.01
N VAL A 39 -5.31 3.87 -4.30
CA VAL A 39 -4.77 2.66 -4.89
C VAL A 39 -4.52 1.62 -3.79
N TRP A 40 -4.72 0.35 -4.12
CA TRP A 40 -4.25 -0.73 -3.28
C TRP A 40 -2.76 -0.93 -3.54
N GLU A 41 -1.98 -0.88 -2.46
CA GLU A 41 -0.55 -1.14 -2.47
C GLU A 41 -0.25 -2.41 -1.72
N MET A 42 0.87 -3.01 -2.06
CA MET A 42 1.39 -4.15 -1.31
C MET A 42 2.90 -4.00 -1.22
N HIS A 43 3.39 -4.12 -0.01
CA HIS A 43 4.82 -4.04 0.29
C HIS A 43 5.29 -5.41 0.73
N ASP A 44 6.16 -6.03 -0.04
CA ASP A 44 6.62 -7.38 0.20
C ASP A 44 8.02 -7.35 0.78
N LEU A 45 8.20 -8.00 1.93
CA LEU A 45 9.47 -7.96 2.65
C LEU A 45 10.32 -9.17 2.28
N LYS A 46 11.58 -8.92 1.96
CA LYS A 46 12.53 -10.02 1.66
C LYS A 46 12.84 -10.81 2.91
N ILE A 47 12.98 -10.09 4.03
CA ILE A 47 13.20 -10.68 5.34
C ILE A 47 12.04 -10.25 6.23
N PRO A 48 11.29 -11.19 6.81
CA PRO A 48 10.17 -10.82 7.69
C PRO A 48 10.63 -10.01 8.89
N ARG A 49 9.72 -9.21 9.44
CA ARG A 49 9.97 -8.48 10.67
C ARG A 49 10.07 -9.45 11.85
N ALA A 50 10.59 -8.95 12.97
CA ALA A 50 10.71 -9.76 14.19
C ALA A 50 9.35 -10.27 14.66
N ASP A 51 8.26 -9.53 14.38
CA ASP A 51 6.90 -9.93 14.78
C ASP A 51 6.26 -10.92 13.80
N GLY A 52 7.00 -11.35 12.78
CA GLY A 52 6.50 -12.32 11.80
C GLY A 52 5.82 -11.69 10.60
N THR A 53 5.69 -10.38 10.53
CA THR A 53 5.10 -9.72 9.35
C THR A 53 5.99 -9.94 8.13
N ALA A 54 5.42 -10.52 7.08
CA ALA A 54 6.14 -10.79 5.83
C ALA A 54 5.71 -9.86 4.70
N SER A 55 4.51 -9.28 4.78
CA SER A 55 4.07 -8.30 3.79
C SER A 55 3.01 -7.39 4.40
N ILE A 56 2.74 -6.27 3.73
CA ILE A 56 1.78 -5.28 4.18
C ILE A 56 0.96 -4.88 2.97
N SER A 57 -0.36 -4.78 3.13
CA SER A 57 -1.22 -4.23 2.09
C SER A 57 -1.96 -3.02 2.63
N GLY A 58 -2.32 -2.09 1.76
CA GLY A 58 -2.99 -0.88 2.18
C GLY A 58 -3.79 -0.23 1.08
N TRP A 59 -4.93 0.32 1.46
CA TRP A 59 -5.70 1.22 0.63
C TRP A 59 -5.21 2.62 0.94
N ARG A 60 -4.49 3.22 0.01
CA ARG A 60 -3.78 4.47 0.23
C ARG A 60 -4.37 5.59 -0.58
N GLU A 61 -4.29 6.79 -0.02
CA GLU A 61 -4.75 8.01 -0.67
C GLU A 61 -3.59 8.97 -0.83
N TYR A 62 -3.34 9.39 -2.08
CA TYR A 62 -2.29 10.32 -2.44
C TYR A 62 -2.90 11.66 -2.81
N ASP A 63 -2.36 12.73 -2.25
CA ASP A 63 -2.73 14.10 -2.57
C ASP A 63 -1.68 14.63 -3.53
N CYS A 64 -2.03 14.70 -4.82
CA CYS A 64 -1.09 15.12 -5.86
C CYS A 64 -0.64 16.56 -5.70
N LYS A 65 -1.54 17.42 -5.23
CA LYS A 65 -1.25 18.85 -5.09
C LYS A 65 -0.26 19.12 -3.96
N ASN A 66 -0.46 18.48 -2.82
CA ASN A 66 0.34 18.73 -1.64
C ASN A 66 1.42 17.68 -1.40
N GLU A 67 1.56 16.72 -2.30
CA GLU A 67 2.59 15.67 -2.24
C GLU A 67 2.63 14.96 -0.90
N ARG A 68 1.50 14.40 -0.51
CA ARG A 68 1.36 13.69 0.76
C ARG A 68 0.49 12.45 0.58
N VAL A 69 0.60 11.53 1.52
CA VAL A 69 -0.11 10.25 1.47
C VAL A 69 -0.64 9.90 2.85
N ARG A 70 -1.74 9.15 2.88
CA ARG A 70 -2.24 8.53 4.10
C ARG A 70 -2.79 7.15 3.79
N SER A 71 -2.81 6.29 4.81
CA SER A 71 -3.44 4.98 4.70
C SER A 71 -4.88 5.08 5.18
N LEU A 72 -5.80 4.63 4.35
CA LEU A 72 -7.21 4.54 4.72
C LEU A 72 -7.50 3.18 5.33
N LYS A 73 -6.80 2.15 4.87
CA LYS A 73 -6.82 0.79 5.44
C LYS A 73 -5.42 0.23 5.36
N GLU A 74 -5.05 -0.59 6.32
CA GLU A 74 -3.75 -1.24 6.31
C GLU A 74 -3.83 -2.58 7.01
N TYR A 75 -3.18 -3.57 6.41
CA TYR A 75 -3.13 -4.93 6.96
C TYR A 75 -1.70 -5.43 6.95
N THR A 76 -1.30 -6.11 8.01
CA THR A 76 -0.07 -6.89 8.01
C THR A 76 -0.42 -8.34 7.71
N HIS A 77 0.49 -9.04 7.04
CA HIS A 77 0.27 -10.43 6.62
C HIS A 77 1.43 -11.30 7.10
N THR A 78 1.09 -12.54 7.49
CA THR A 78 2.10 -13.47 7.99
C THR A 78 2.93 -14.12 6.89
N ARG A 79 2.52 -13.97 5.63
CA ARG A 79 3.26 -14.49 4.49
C ARG A 79 3.46 -13.42 3.44
N ASN A 80 4.35 -13.71 2.49
CA ASN A 80 4.65 -12.78 1.40
C ASN A 80 3.45 -12.57 0.48
N MET A 81 3.48 -11.49 -0.28
CA MET A 81 2.50 -11.17 -1.31
C MET A 81 1.07 -11.06 -0.77
N ALA A 82 0.93 -10.47 0.40
CA ALA A 82 -0.36 -10.24 1.05
C ALA A 82 -1.14 -11.54 1.30
N SER A 83 -0.44 -12.59 1.69
CA SER A 83 -1.06 -13.87 2.00
C SER A 83 -0.87 -14.24 3.46
N GLY A 84 -1.44 -15.37 3.86
CA GLY A 84 -1.45 -15.79 5.23
C GLY A 84 -2.47 -15.02 6.05
N LYS A 85 -2.29 -15.01 7.36
CA LYS A 85 -3.22 -14.33 8.26
C LYS A 85 -3.03 -12.81 8.13
N ALA A 86 -4.15 -12.11 7.94
CA ALA A 86 -4.16 -10.65 7.86
C ALA A 86 -4.62 -10.04 9.19
N THR A 87 -3.95 -8.97 9.59
CA THR A 87 -4.31 -8.22 10.80
C THR A 87 -4.52 -6.75 10.42
N ASP A 88 -5.69 -6.21 10.73
CA ASP A 88 -6.03 -4.80 10.50
C ASP A 88 -5.27 -3.95 11.52
N THR A 89 -4.45 -3.01 11.06
CA THR A 89 -3.63 -2.18 11.93
C THR A 89 -4.24 -0.82 12.22
N LEU A 90 -5.29 -0.41 11.50
CA LEU A 90 -5.88 0.91 11.67
C LEU A 90 -7.22 0.91 12.42
N GLY A 91 -7.86 -0.26 12.53
CA GLY A 91 -9.12 -0.37 13.27
C GLY A 91 -10.25 0.48 12.68
N GLY A 92 -10.23 0.70 11.39
CA GLY A 92 -11.28 1.45 10.72
C GLY A 92 -11.09 2.96 10.70
N LYS A 93 -9.97 3.47 11.24
CA LYS A 93 -9.70 4.91 11.24
C LYS A 93 -8.55 5.23 10.30
N PRO A 94 -8.72 6.15 9.35
CA PRO A 94 -7.62 6.56 8.49
C PRO A 94 -6.45 7.13 9.30
N ALA A 95 -5.25 6.86 8.82
CA ALA A 95 -4.04 7.44 9.39
C ALA A 95 -3.94 8.91 9.00
N GLY A 96 -3.09 9.65 9.68
CA GLY A 96 -2.82 11.04 9.34
C GLY A 96 -2.00 11.17 8.05
N TRP A 97 -2.04 12.35 7.45
CA TRP A 97 -1.26 12.63 6.26
C TRP A 97 0.23 12.69 6.58
N THR A 98 1.04 12.15 5.67
CA THR A 98 2.49 12.18 5.76
C THR A 98 3.03 12.78 4.47
N LYS A 99 3.94 13.74 4.61
CA LYS A 99 4.59 14.34 3.46
C LYS A 99 5.45 13.29 2.74
N ILE A 100 5.42 13.32 1.42
CA ILE A 100 6.21 12.41 0.60
C ILE A 100 7.53 13.09 0.24
N ASN A 101 8.64 12.42 0.56
CA ASN A 101 9.96 12.91 0.20
C ASN A 101 10.36 12.37 -1.16
N HIS A 102 11.05 13.20 -1.94
CA HIS A 102 11.58 12.80 -3.23
C HIS A 102 12.63 11.71 -3.02
N GLY A 103 12.72 10.79 -3.98
CA GLY A 103 13.70 9.70 -3.92
C GLY A 103 13.26 8.51 -3.08
N THR A 104 12.02 8.49 -2.61
CA THR A 104 11.48 7.38 -1.83
C THR A 104 10.50 6.55 -2.64
N ALA A 105 10.09 5.40 -2.09
CA ALA A 105 9.05 4.58 -2.71
C ALA A 105 7.73 5.36 -2.80
N GLY A 106 7.41 6.14 -1.77
CA GLY A 106 6.22 7.00 -1.79
C GLY A 106 6.23 7.96 -2.96
N TRP A 107 7.39 8.51 -3.27
CA TRP A 107 7.55 9.39 -4.43
C TRP A 107 7.29 8.63 -5.74
N ALA A 108 7.77 7.38 -5.84
CA ALA A 108 7.53 6.56 -7.02
C ALA A 108 6.03 6.32 -7.24
N TYR A 109 5.29 6.05 -6.16
CA TYR A 109 3.84 5.93 -6.25
C TYR A 109 3.19 7.23 -6.70
N LEU A 110 3.60 8.34 -6.11
CA LEU A 110 3.04 9.65 -6.45
C LEU A 110 3.23 9.96 -7.94
N LYS A 111 4.43 9.73 -8.44
CA LYS A 111 4.73 9.97 -9.87
C LYS A 111 3.94 9.04 -10.78
N LEU A 112 3.72 7.80 -10.35
CA LEU A 112 2.91 6.86 -11.10
C LEU A 112 1.46 7.34 -11.22
N LEU A 113 0.90 7.81 -10.10
CA LEU A 113 -0.52 8.11 -9.99
C LEU A 113 -0.88 9.51 -10.46
N CYS A 114 0.02 10.45 -10.30
CA CYS A 114 -0.22 11.86 -10.60
C CYS A 114 0.44 12.28 -11.90
#